data_d1749616021d78b211b69fd107b9cb1e
#
_entry.id   d1749616021d78b211b69fd107b9cb1e
#
_cell.length_a   1.000
_cell.length_b   1.000
_cell.length_c   1.000
_cell.angle_alpha   90.00
_cell.angle_beta   90.00
_cell.angle_gamma   90.00
#
_symmetry.space_group_name_H-M   'P 1'
#
loop_
_entity.id
_entity.type
_entity.pdbx_description
1 polymer ?
#
loop_
_entity_poly.entity_id
_entity_poly.type
_entity_poly.pdbx_seq_one_letter_code
_entity_poly.pdbx_strand_id
1 'polypeptide(L)'
;MFTGKYYRKRVMDRVEERAYGKINLSLDVIGRRENGYHDVSMVMQTVNLYDVISLNKLESDSEIRLTANVNTLPLDETNIVYKAVKLVKEEYGLNTGVSVHIEKHLPIAAGMGGGSSDGAAALRGMNRLFELGLSNEKLEELGVRLGADVPFLIKGGIALAEGIGEKLTKLPDFPDCVLVIAKPDLGVSTKEVYEAFDSLKKVNHPDVGKLVKSLVSAGLKEIVKLLGNVLEDVTAKKYEIIDIVKNLMLKNGAVFSMMTGSGPTVFGIFENEEQAKKACNNLRKQEGLELVAIAKCYTGQ
;
A
#
# COMPACT_ATOMS: atom_id res chain seq x y z
N MET A 1 -48.07 16.62 29.14
CA MET A 1 -46.62 16.77 29.39
C MET A 1 -45.89 15.78 28.50
N PHE A 2 -45.38 16.24 27.36
CA PHE A 2 -44.55 15.41 26.50
C PHE A 2 -43.09 15.73 26.83
N THR A 3 -42.43 14.82 27.55
CA THR A 3 -41.00 14.88 27.79
C THR A 3 -40.27 14.29 26.56
N GLY A 4 -39.93 15.17 25.61
CA GLY A 4 -39.06 14.81 24.50
C GLY A 4 -37.68 14.48 25.05
N LYS A 5 -37.30 13.19 25.07
CA LYS A 5 -35.92 12.79 25.24
C LYS A 5 -35.15 13.24 23.98
N TYR A 6 -34.43 14.35 24.09
CA TYR A 6 -33.41 14.72 23.11
C TYR A 6 -32.30 13.66 23.20
N TYR A 7 -32.27 12.70 22.25
CA TYR A 7 -31.09 11.91 21.98
C TYR A 7 -30.04 12.88 21.47
N ARG A 8 -29.11 13.32 22.34
CA ARG A 8 -27.86 13.94 21.87
C ARG A 8 -27.15 12.90 21.05
N LYS A 9 -27.10 13.08 19.71
CA LYS A 9 -26.23 12.34 18.83
C LYS A 9 -24.82 12.45 19.43
N ARG A 10 -24.19 11.33 19.78
CA ARG A 10 -22.86 11.30 20.37
C ARG A 10 -21.93 11.83 19.29
N VAL A 11 -21.46 13.06 19.40
CA VAL A 11 -20.50 13.66 18.48
C VAL A 11 -19.24 12.79 18.55
N MET A 12 -18.79 12.31 17.43
CA MET A 12 -17.57 11.49 17.35
C MET A 12 -16.38 12.44 17.35
N ASP A 13 -15.64 12.50 18.47
CA ASP A 13 -14.49 13.40 18.63
C ASP A 13 -13.17 12.73 18.27
N ARG A 14 -13.16 11.39 18.14
CA ARG A 14 -11.99 10.58 17.79
C ARG A 14 -12.37 9.44 16.85
N VAL A 15 -11.51 9.19 15.87
CA VAL A 15 -11.58 8.06 14.92
C VAL A 15 -10.21 7.43 14.79
N GLU A 16 -10.17 6.10 14.67
CA GLU A 16 -8.99 5.34 14.28
C GLU A 16 -9.27 4.59 12.97
N GLU A 17 -8.29 4.65 12.05
CA GLU A 17 -8.30 3.98 10.76
C GLU A 17 -7.04 3.13 10.58
N ARG A 18 -7.20 1.93 10.03
CA ARG A 18 -6.07 1.10 9.63
C ARG A 18 -5.64 1.47 8.21
N ALA A 19 -4.35 1.72 8.04
CA ALA A 19 -3.71 2.05 6.77
C ALA A 19 -2.97 0.80 6.25
N TYR A 20 -3.69 -0.07 5.54
CA TYR A 20 -3.15 -1.35 5.07
C TYR A 20 -2.15 -1.16 3.95
N GLY A 21 -1.01 -1.86 4.01
CA GLY A 21 -0.03 -1.92 2.93
C GLY A 21 -0.53 -2.74 1.74
N LYS A 22 0.18 -2.61 0.63
CA LYS A 22 -0.06 -3.40 -0.60
C LYS A 22 1.22 -4.07 -1.08
N ILE A 23 1.04 -5.11 -1.90
CA ILE A 23 2.07 -5.67 -2.78
C ILE A 23 1.58 -5.61 -4.23
N ASN A 24 2.53 -5.66 -5.18
CA ASN A 24 2.23 -5.87 -6.59
C ASN A 24 2.42 -7.36 -6.90
N LEU A 25 1.34 -8.06 -7.22
CA LEU A 25 1.38 -9.44 -7.70
C LEU A 25 1.89 -9.49 -9.15
N SER A 26 1.63 -8.44 -9.92
CA SER A 26 2.27 -8.19 -11.20
C SER A 26 2.46 -6.69 -11.39
N LEU A 27 3.56 -6.30 -12.03
CA LEU A 27 3.82 -4.92 -12.43
C LEU A 27 4.51 -4.90 -13.79
N ASP A 28 3.85 -4.32 -14.77
CA ASP A 28 4.38 -4.04 -16.08
C ASP A 28 4.39 -2.53 -16.37
N VAL A 29 5.40 -2.06 -17.06
CA VAL A 29 5.52 -0.69 -17.57
C VAL A 29 5.26 -0.73 -19.07
N ILE A 30 4.15 -0.13 -19.50
CA ILE A 30 3.66 -0.20 -20.87
C ILE A 30 4.31 0.86 -21.75
N GLY A 31 4.60 2.03 -21.19
CA GLY A 31 5.22 3.13 -21.91
C GLY A 31 5.40 4.37 -21.08
N ARG A 32 6.19 5.32 -21.61
CA ARG A 32 6.42 6.63 -20.99
C ARG A 32 5.56 7.71 -21.64
N ARG A 33 4.91 8.52 -20.82
CA ARG A 33 4.12 9.69 -21.25
C ARG A 33 5.00 10.92 -21.47
N GLU A 34 4.52 11.90 -22.23
CA GLU A 34 5.20 13.18 -22.44
C GLU A 34 5.43 13.97 -21.14
N ASN A 35 4.55 13.81 -20.15
CA ASN A 35 4.66 14.45 -18.83
C ASN A 35 5.65 13.76 -17.88
N GLY A 36 6.36 12.72 -18.36
CA GLY A 36 7.37 12.00 -17.60
C GLY A 36 6.85 10.84 -16.75
N TYR A 37 5.53 10.68 -16.59
CA TYR A 37 4.93 9.50 -15.97
C TYR A 37 4.96 8.29 -16.91
N HIS A 38 4.77 7.10 -16.34
CA HIS A 38 4.66 5.86 -17.11
C HIS A 38 3.25 5.30 -17.06
N ASP A 39 2.78 4.80 -18.21
CA ASP A 39 1.63 3.93 -18.24
C ASP A 39 2.05 2.56 -17.71
N VAL A 40 1.25 2.03 -16.78
CA VAL A 40 1.48 0.75 -16.14
C VAL A 40 0.27 -0.17 -16.30
N SER A 41 0.52 -1.47 -16.19
CA SER A 41 -0.51 -2.49 -16.00
C SER A 41 -0.06 -3.37 -14.85
N MET A 42 -0.78 -3.35 -13.73
CA MET A 42 -0.35 -4.07 -12.53
C MET A 42 -1.53 -4.66 -11.77
N VAL A 43 -1.29 -5.80 -11.15
CA VAL A 43 -2.23 -6.40 -10.21
C VAL A 43 -1.74 -6.07 -8.80
N MET A 44 -2.52 -5.26 -8.08
CA MET A 44 -2.26 -4.87 -6.69
C MET A 44 -3.09 -5.69 -5.73
N GLN A 45 -2.49 -6.07 -4.60
CA GLN A 45 -3.12 -6.81 -3.52
C GLN A 45 -2.83 -6.15 -2.18
N THR A 46 -3.87 -5.83 -1.43
CA THR A 46 -3.75 -5.36 -0.05
C THR A 46 -3.30 -6.50 0.87
N VAL A 47 -2.44 -6.22 1.82
CA VAL A 47 -1.96 -7.17 2.84
C VAL A 47 -2.40 -6.73 4.25
N ASN A 48 -2.50 -7.67 5.20
CA ASN A 48 -2.94 -7.40 6.56
C ASN A 48 -1.84 -6.81 7.50
N LEU A 49 -0.79 -6.23 6.91
CA LEU A 49 0.14 -5.34 7.62
C LEU A 49 -0.34 -3.90 7.44
N TYR A 50 -0.39 -3.11 8.51
CA TYR A 50 -0.99 -1.79 8.49
C TYR A 50 -0.37 -0.84 9.51
N ASP A 51 -0.44 0.45 9.21
CA ASP A 51 -0.26 1.55 10.14
C ASP A 51 -1.59 1.93 10.79
N VAL A 52 -1.57 2.70 11.89
CA VAL A 52 -2.79 3.21 12.51
C VAL A 52 -2.79 4.73 12.46
N ILE A 53 -3.88 5.30 11.94
CA ILE A 53 -4.10 6.73 11.83
C ILE A 53 -5.21 7.13 12.81
N SER A 54 -4.86 7.83 13.88
CA SER A 54 -5.78 8.33 14.88
C SER A 54 -6.05 9.82 14.66
N LEU A 55 -7.31 10.19 14.44
CA LEU A 55 -7.73 11.58 14.21
C LEU A 55 -8.60 12.05 15.37
N ASN A 56 -8.35 13.27 15.87
CA ASN A 56 -9.19 13.90 16.91
C ASN A 56 -9.53 15.33 16.50
N LYS A 57 -10.76 15.78 16.79
CA LYS A 57 -11.15 17.19 16.68
C LYS A 57 -10.43 18.03 17.74
N LEU A 58 -10.03 19.24 17.37
CA LEU A 58 -9.50 20.25 18.28
C LEU A 58 -10.56 21.36 18.45
N GLU A 59 -11.09 21.51 19.65
CA GLU A 59 -12.19 22.45 19.91
C GLU A 59 -11.79 23.94 19.81
N SER A 60 -10.50 24.23 20.01
CA SER A 60 -10.03 25.61 20.26
C SER A 60 -9.29 26.26 19.08
N ASP A 61 -9.06 25.56 17.97
CA ASP A 61 -8.33 26.11 16.83
C ASP A 61 -8.76 25.46 15.49
N SER A 62 -8.19 25.97 14.37
CA SER A 62 -8.41 25.45 13.01
C SER A 62 -7.20 24.69 12.46
N GLU A 63 -6.18 24.48 13.26
CA GLU A 63 -4.88 23.94 12.83
C GLU A 63 -4.95 22.43 12.53
N ILE A 64 -3.99 21.97 11.72
CA ILE A 64 -3.70 20.56 11.52
C ILE A 64 -2.41 20.26 12.26
N ARG A 65 -2.45 19.33 13.22
CA ARG A 65 -1.29 18.91 13.99
C ARG A 65 -0.98 17.46 13.74
N LEU A 66 0.25 17.17 13.30
CA LEU A 66 0.72 15.80 13.10
C LEU A 66 1.68 15.39 14.20
N THR A 67 1.60 14.14 14.61
CA THR A 67 2.59 13.44 15.44
C THR A 67 2.81 12.03 14.91
N ALA A 68 3.95 11.42 15.20
CA ALA A 68 4.23 10.04 14.82
C ALA A 68 5.08 9.33 15.89
N ASN A 69 5.06 7.99 15.89
CA ASN A 69 5.94 7.17 16.71
C ASN A 69 7.37 7.05 16.16
N VAL A 70 7.64 7.59 14.96
CA VAL A 70 8.96 7.59 14.30
C VAL A 70 9.39 9.01 13.95
N ASN A 71 10.71 9.27 13.99
CA ASN A 71 11.28 10.60 13.76
C ASN A 71 11.64 10.87 12.29
N THR A 72 11.49 9.88 11.41
CA THR A 72 11.89 9.95 10.00
C THR A 72 10.80 10.50 9.09
N LEU A 73 9.56 10.66 9.57
CA LEU A 73 8.47 11.24 8.82
C LEU A 73 8.47 12.77 8.94
N PRO A 74 8.26 13.50 7.82
CA PRO A 74 7.91 14.92 7.91
C PRO A 74 6.57 15.07 8.64
N LEU A 75 6.47 16.01 9.57
CA LEU A 75 5.26 16.31 10.34
C LEU A 75 4.64 17.66 9.94
N ASP A 76 4.91 18.09 8.72
CA ASP A 76 4.48 19.34 8.12
C ASP A 76 3.57 19.13 6.89
N GLU A 77 3.33 20.19 6.13
CA GLU A 77 2.49 20.17 4.92
C GLU A 77 3.02 19.31 3.77
N THR A 78 4.25 18.82 3.83
CA THR A 78 4.80 17.89 2.84
C THR A 78 4.27 16.48 3.03
N ASN A 79 3.81 16.13 4.25
CA ASN A 79 3.26 14.83 4.59
C ASN A 79 1.91 14.60 3.89
N ILE A 80 1.74 13.41 3.32
CA ILE A 80 0.50 13.06 2.60
C ILE A 80 -0.75 13.02 3.51
N VAL A 81 -0.59 12.69 4.80
CA VAL A 81 -1.67 12.73 5.80
C VAL A 81 -2.12 14.17 6.05
N TYR A 82 -1.14 15.10 6.19
CA TYR A 82 -1.47 16.53 6.29
C TYR A 82 -2.23 17.00 5.06
N LYS A 83 -1.74 16.66 3.86
CA LYS A 83 -2.41 17.00 2.59
C LYS A 83 -3.81 16.44 2.50
N ALA A 84 -4.03 15.19 2.95
CA ALA A 84 -5.36 14.56 2.96
C ALA A 84 -6.33 15.29 3.88
N VAL A 85 -5.91 15.62 5.10
CA VAL A 85 -6.73 16.38 6.05
C VAL A 85 -7.03 17.77 5.52
N LYS A 86 -6.02 18.50 5.03
CA LYS A 86 -6.16 19.83 4.45
C LYS A 86 -7.13 19.82 3.26
N LEU A 87 -6.98 18.85 2.36
CA LEU A 87 -7.84 18.68 1.20
C LEU A 87 -9.31 18.55 1.59
N VAL A 88 -9.64 17.70 2.57
CA VAL A 88 -11.02 17.52 3.03
C VAL A 88 -11.52 18.78 3.74
N LYS A 89 -10.68 19.43 4.55
CA LYS A 89 -11.07 20.69 5.22
C LYS A 89 -11.44 21.79 4.21
N GLU A 90 -10.64 21.96 3.18
CA GLU A 90 -10.87 22.97 2.13
C GLU A 90 -12.10 22.63 1.27
N GLU A 91 -12.23 21.36 0.84
CA GLU A 91 -13.34 20.92 -0.04
C GLU A 91 -14.71 21.03 0.63
N TYR A 92 -14.78 20.83 1.97
CA TYR A 92 -16.03 20.79 2.74
C TYR A 92 -16.18 21.97 3.72
N GLY A 93 -15.32 22.98 3.65
CA GLY A 93 -15.41 24.19 4.49
C GLY A 93 -15.30 23.92 5.99
N LEU A 94 -14.46 22.97 6.41
CA LEU A 94 -14.33 22.58 7.82
C LEU A 94 -13.33 23.51 8.54
N ASN A 95 -13.84 24.27 9.51
CA ASN A 95 -13.04 25.22 10.30
C ASN A 95 -12.45 24.61 11.57
N THR A 96 -12.96 23.47 12.04
CA THR A 96 -12.48 22.77 13.23
C THR A 96 -11.06 22.24 13.00
N GLY A 97 -10.15 22.43 13.97
CA GLY A 97 -8.81 21.86 13.94
C GLY A 97 -8.83 20.33 14.06
N VAL A 98 -7.76 19.69 13.60
CA VAL A 98 -7.61 18.24 13.64
C VAL A 98 -6.19 17.88 14.08
N SER A 99 -6.06 17.09 15.14
CA SER A 99 -4.82 16.41 15.46
C SER A 99 -4.82 15.00 14.91
N VAL A 100 -3.69 14.61 14.31
CA VAL A 100 -3.50 13.26 13.76
C VAL A 100 -2.25 12.65 14.36
N HIS A 101 -2.37 11.43 14.85
CA HIS A 101 -1.23 10.59 15.23
C HIS A 101 -1.06 9.45 14.23
N ILE A 102 0.16 9.30 13.72
CA ILE A 102 0.56 8.26 12.76
C ILE A 102 1.38 7.22 13.53
N GLU A 103 0.83 6.02 13.74
CA GLU A 103 1.55 4.89 14.31
C GLU A 103 2.06 4.01 13.18
N LYS A 104 3.34 4.15 12.83
CA LYS A 104 3.99 3.43 11.73
C LYS A 104 4.45 2.04 12.14
N HIS A 105 4.00 1.04 11.39
CA HIS A 105 4.45 -0.35 11.41
C HIS A 105 4.91 -0.81 10.03
N LEU A 106 4.39 -0.18 8.96
CA LEU A 106 4.86 -0.41 7.60
C LEU A 106 6.20 0.29 7.38
N PRO A 107 7.15 -0.35 6.72
CA PRO A 107 8.44 0.25 6.43
C PRO A 107 8.31 1.43 5.45
N ILE A 108 9.16 2.44 5.62
CA ILE A 108 9.17 3.65 4.78
C ILE A 108 9.97 3.39 3.51
N ALA A 109 9.55 3.98 2.38
CA ALA A 109 10.20 3.84 1.06
C ALA A 109 10.46 2.39 0.64
N ALA A 110 9.46 1.54 0.82
CA ALA A 110 9.56 0.09 0.74
C ALA A 110 8.83 -0.56 -0.45
N GLY A 111 8.20 0.20 -1.34
CA GLY A 111 7.39 -0.36 -2.43
C GLY A 111 6.03 -0.93 -1.99
N MET A 112 5.65 -0.75 -0.71
CA MET A 112 4.41 -1.26 -0.11
C MET A 112 3.27 -0.22 -0.05
N GLY A 113 3.46 0.97 -0.59
CA GLY A 113 2.45 2.03 -0.60
C GLY A 113 2.12 2.63 0.78
N GLY A 114 3.01 2.52 1.79
CA GLY A 114 2.73 2.92 3.16
C GLY A 114 2.26 4.37 3.31
N GLY A 115 2.96 5.34 2.69
CA GLY A 115 2.53 6.74 2.74
C GLY A 115 1.16 6.97 2.08
N SER A 116 0.93 6.37 0.91
CA SER A 116 -0.37 6.45 0.21
C SER A 116 -1.48 5.79 1.04
N SER A 117 -1.16 4.73 1.77
CA SER A 117 -2.07 4.08 2.70
C SER A 117 -2.45 4.97 3.88
N ASP A 118 -1.47 5.68 4.44
CA ASP A 118 -1.70 6.67 5.51
C ASP A 118 -2.63 7.79 5.00
N GLY A 119 -2.40 8.29 3.78
CA GLY A 119 -3.25 9.29 3.14
C GLY A 119 -4.69 8.79 2.90
N ALA A 120 -4.83 7.54 2.43
CA ALA A 120 -6.14 6.89 2.24
C ALA A 120 -6.90 6.75 3.56
N ALA A 121 -6.21 6.30 4.62
CA ALA A 121 -6.78 6.19 5.96
C ALA A 121 -7.18 7.56 6.53
N ALA A 122 -6.38 8.60 6.28
CA ALA A 122 -6.72 9.96 6.67
C ALA A 122 -7.99 10.47 5.97
N LEU A 123 -8.17 10.21 4.67
CA LEU A 123 -9.40 10.55 3.94
C LEU A 123 -10.63 9.84 4.52
N ARG A 124 -10.55 8.52 4.77
CA ARG A 124 -11.64 7.76 5.42
C ARG A 124 -11.91 8.27 6.83
N GLY A 125 -10.84 8.53 7.59
CA GLY A 125 -10.92 9.05 8.95
C GLY A 125 -11.62 10.42 9.02
N MET A 126 -11.29 11.34 8.12
CA MET A 126 -11.95 12.65 8.01
C MET A 126 -13.43 12.51 7.65
N ASN A 127 -13.74 11.62 6.69
CA ASN A 127 -15.14 11.32 6.33
C ASN A 127 -15.97 10.86 7.54
N ARG A 128 -15.41 9.95 8.35
CA ARG A 128 -16.06 9.44 9.57
C ARG A 128 -16.11 10.48 10.70
N LEU A 129 -14.99 11.15 10.96
CA LEU A 129 -14.86 12.11 12.06
C LEU A 129 -15.85 13.27 11.93
N PHE A 130 -16.07 13.74 10.70
CA PHE A 130 -17.00 14.84 10.41
C PHE A 130 -18.36 14.39 9.89
N GLU A 131 -18.64 13.08 9.87
CA GLU A 131 -19.90 12.49 9.39
C GLU A 131 -20.31 13.02 8.00
N LEU A 132 -19.33 13.13 7.06
CA LEU A 132 -19.56 13.74 5.74
C LEU A 132 -20.39 12.85 4.80
N GLY A 133 -20.50 11.55 5.07
CA GLY A 133 -21.29 10.63 4.26
C GLY A 133 -20.78 10.42 2.84
N LEU A 134 -19.45 10.61 2.61
CA LEU A 134 -18.85 10.44 1.28
C LEU A 134 -18.79 8.96 0.92
N SER A 135 -19.13 8.66 -0.35
CA SER A 135 -18.95 7.32 -0.90
C SER A 135 -17.46 7.00 -1.15
N ASN A 136 -17.15 5.73 -1.35
CA ASN A 136 -15.78 5.32 -1.69
C ASN A 136 -15.31 5.98 -3.01
N GLU A 137 -16.19 6.08 -4.00
CA GLU A 137 -15.89 6.72 -5.29
C GLU A 137 -15.49 8.19 -5.10
N LYS A 138 -16.18 8.91 -4.19
CA LYS A 138 -15.83 10.31 -3.88
C LYS A 138 -14.51 10.42 -3.14
N LEU A 139 -14.23 9.48 -2.23
CA LEU A 139 -12.92 9.40 -1.56
C LEU A 139 -11.79 9.06 -2.55
N GLU A 140 -12.05 8.15 -3.52
CA GLU A 140 -11.11 7.80 -4.59
C GLU A 140 -10.78 9.02 -5.47
N GLU A 141 -11.78 9.84 -5.85
CA GLU A 141 -11.58 11.11 -6.57
C GLU A 141 -10.64 12.08 -5.82
N LEU A 142 -10.85 12.22 -4.50
CA LEU A 142 -9.96 13.02 -3.66
C LEU A 142 -8.58 12.37 -3.57
N GLY A 143 -8.53 11.04 -3.50
CA GLY A 143 -7.32 10.24 -3.38
C GLY A 143 -6.37 10.41 -4.57
N VAL A 144 -6.89 10.49 -5.81
CA VAL A 144 -6.09 10.73 -7.03
C VAL A 144 -5.26 12.02 -6.91
N ARG A 145 -5.80 13.06 -6.24
CA ARG A 145 -5.10 14.34 -6.03
C ARG A 145 -3.92 14.23 -5.06
N LEU A 146 -3.85 13.15 -4.28
CA LEU A 146 -2.78 12.88 -3.31
C LEU A 146 -1.72 11.93 -3.86
N GLY A 147 -2.12 10.96 -4.69
CA GLY A 147 -1.20 10.00 -5.29
C GLY A 147 -1.90 8.84 -6.00
N ALA A 148 -1.21 8.21 -6.96
CA ALA A 148 -1.78 7.18 -7.84
C ALA A 148 -2.23 5.92 -7.09
N ASP A 149 -1.54 5.52 -6.02
CA ASP A 149 -1.89 4.33 -5.21
C ASP A 149 -3.04 4.60 -4.21
N VAL A 150 -3.36 5.88 -3.91
CA VAL A 150 -4.34 6.23 -2.87
C VAL A 150 -5.74 5.70 -3.16
N PRO A 151 -6.28 5.79 -4.40
CA PRO A 151 -7.58 5.23 -4.73
C PRO A 151 -7.68 3.73 -4.43
N PHE A 152 -6.67 2.95 -4.81
CA PHE A 152 -6.61 1.52 -4.51
C PHE A 152 -6.64 1.26 -2.99
N LEU A 153 -5.88 2.04 -2.20
CA LEU A 153 -5.76 1.88 -0.76
C LEU A 153 -6.98 2.40 0.02
N ILE A 154 -7.85 3.17 -0.61
CA ILE A 154 -9.20 3.50 -0.08
C ILE A 154 -10.09 2.26 -0.17
N LYS A 155 -10.09 1.59 -1.32
CA LYS A 155 -10.96 0.44 -1.61
C LYS A 155 -10.44 -0.86 -1.02
N GLY A 156 -9.14 -1.10 -1.11
CA GLY A 156 -8.49 -2.33 -0.68
C GLY A 156 -8.83 -3.54 -1.56
N GLY A 157 -8.44 -4.73 -1.10
CA GLY A 157 -8.66 -6.00 -1.80
C GLY A 157 -7.64 -6.25 -2.89
N ILE A 158 -8.10 -6.71 -4.06
CA ILE A 158 -7.28 -6.96 -5.24
C ILE A 158 -7.86 -6.22 -6.45
N ALA A 159 -6.99 -5.56 -7.23
CA ALA A 159 -7.41 -4.85 -8.43
C ALA A 159 -6.34 -4.87 -9.54
N LEU A 160 -6.80 -4.86 -10.78
CA LEU A 160 -6.01 -4.41 -11.92
C LEU A 160 -5.96 -2.88 -11.87
N ALA A 161 -4.75 -2.33 -11.91
CA ALA A 161 -4.50 -0.90 -11.96
C ALA A 161 -3.81 -0.56 -13.27
N GLU A 162 -4.36 0.38 -14.02
CA GLU A 162 -3.91 0.83 -15.33
C GLU A 162 -3.75 2.37 -15.33
N GLY A 163 -3.33 2.95 -16.46
CA GLY A 163 -2.96 4.35 -16.54
C GLY A 163 -1.65 4.59 -15.80
N ILE A 164 -1.59 5.56 -14.90
CA ILE A 164 -0.46 5.75 -13.97
C ILE A 164 -0.66 4.95 -12.65
N GLY A 165 -1.70 4.09 -12.59
CA GLY A 165 -2.11 3.29 -11.44
C GLY A 165 -3.47 3.67 -10.85
N GLU A 166 -4.13 4.69 -11.43
CA GLU A 166 -5.39 5.25 -10.93
C GLU A 166 -6.66 4.60 -11.49
N LYS A 167 -6.56 3.89 -12.63
CA LYS A 167 -7.71 3.22 -13.25
C LYS A 167 -7.85 1.81 -12.68
N LEU A 168 -8.82 1.64 -11.81
CA LEU A 168 -8.97 0.42 -11.02
C LEU A 168 -10.13 -0.45 -11.52
N THR A 169 -9.82 -1.72 -11.80
CA THR A 169 -10.81 -2.77 -12.05
C THR A 169 -10.69 -3.82 -10.95
N LYS A 170 -11.77 -4.03 -10.17
CA LYS A 170 -11.80 -5.06 -9.13
C LYS A 170 -11.62 -6.44 -9.75
N LEU A 171 -10.82 -7.29 -9.09
CA LEU A 171 -10.54 -8.66 -9.51
C LEU A 171 -11.12 -9.67 -8.51
N PRO A 172 -11.27 -10.95 -8.91
CA PRO A 172 -11.52 -12.05 -7.97
C PRO A 172 -10.40 -12.17 -6.95
N ASP A 173 -10.73 -12.64 -5.75
CA ASP A 173 -9.77 -12.79 -4.66
C ASP A 173 -8.59 -13.70 -5.05
N PHE A 174 -7.41 -13.36 -4.55
CA PHE A 174 -6.22 -14.19 -4.70
C PHE A 174 -6.39 -15.48 -3.88
N PRO A 175 -5.92 -16.64 -4.34
CA PRO A 175 -6.02 -17.89 -3.60
C PRO A 175 -5.42 -17.79 -2.19
N ASP A 176 -6.00 -18.52 -1.24
CA ASP A 176 -5.50 -18.58 0.13
C ASP A 176 -4.02 -18.98 0.16
N CYS A 177 -3.23 -18.14 0.80
CA CYS A 177 -1.80 -18.36 0.99
C CYS A 177 -1.30 -17.58 2.21
N VAL A 178 -0.07 -17.87 2.60
CA VAL A 178 0.65 -17.10 3.62
C VAL A 178 1.79 -16.37 2.95
N LEU A 179 1.97 -15.10 3.30
CA LEU A 179 3.03 -14.25 2.80
C LEU A 179 4.12 -14.10 3.86
N VAL A 180 5.38 -14.12 3.44
CA VAL A 180 6.49 -13.57 4.24
C VAL A 180 6.96 -12.33 3.53
N ILE A 181 6.98 -11.22 4.24
CA ILE A 181 7.44 -9.90 3.76
C ILE A 181 8.80 -9.64 4.39
N ALA A 182 9.80 -9.32 3.59
CA ALA A 182 11.12 -8.93 4.08
C ALA A 182 11.57 -7.64 3.39
N LYS A 183 11.95 -6.64 4.17
CA LYS A 183 12.42 -5.34 3.66
C LYS A 183 13.90 -5.19 4.05
N PRO A 184 14.83 -5.12 3.07
CA PRO A 184 16.22 -4.76 3.32
C PRO A 184 16.35 -3.37 3.95
N ASP A 185 17.36 -3.18 4.81
CA ASP A 185 17.66 -1.89 5.46
C ASP A 185 18.31 -0.91 4.48
N LEU A 186 17.53 -0.52 3.46
CA LEU A 186 17.87 0.51 2.48
C LEU A 186 16.60 1.14 1.91
N GLY A 187 16.69 2.36 1.42
CA GLY A 187 15.62 3.06 0.71
C GLY A 187 15.85 3.02 -0.79
N VAL A 188 14.78 2.95 -1.56
CA VAL A 188 14.79 2.98 -3.02
C VAL A 188 13.91 4.12 -3.52
N SER A 189 14.46 4.97 -4.37
CA SER A 189 13.72 6.04 -5.03
C SER A 189 12.94 5.48 -6.21
N THR A 190 11.62 5.53 -6.15
CA THR A 190 10.74 5.11 -7.26
C THR A 190 11.10 5.84 -8.55
N LYS A 191 11.38 7.15 -8.48
CA LYS A 191 11.78 7.96 -9.64
C LYS A 191 13.04 7.41 -10.31
N GLU A 192 14.10 7.15 -9.51
CA GLU A 192 15.36 6.61 -10.03
C GLU A 192 15.17 5.23 -10.67
N VAL A 193 14.30 4.40 -10.13
CA VAL A 193 14.03 3.06 -10.69
C VAL A 193 13.35 3.17 -12.05
N TYR A 194 12.36 4.04 -12.22
CA TYR A 194 11.71 4.25 -13.50
C TYR A 194 12.66 4.87 -14.54
N GLU A 195 13.50 5.85 -14.14
CA GLU A 195 14.52 6.43 -15.02
C GLU A 195 15.55 5.39 -15.47
N ALA A 196 15.96 4.48 -14.58
CA ALA A 196 16.87 3.38 -14.92
C ALA A 196 16.18 2.32 -15.79
N PHE A 197 14.87 2.05 -15.56
CA PHE A 197 14.07 1.17 -16.39
C PHE A 197 14.01 1.65 -17.84
N ASP A 198 13.84 2.95 -18.09
CA ASP A 198 13.83 3.56 -19.43
C ASP A 198 15.11 3.27 -20.22
N SER A 199 16.21 2.98 -19.54
CA SER A 199 17.50 2.66 -20.15
C SER A 199 17.70 1.19 -20.51
N LEU A 200 16.74 0.31 -20.15
CA LEU A 200 16.84 -1.12 -20.43
C LEU A 200 16.63 -1.39 -21.93
N LYS A 201 17.54 -2.18 -22.52
CA LYS A 201 17.45 -2.59 -23.94
C LYS A 201 16.46 -3.75 -24.15
N LYS A 202 16.20 -4.53 -23.12
CA LYS A 202 15.33 -5.71 -23.18
C LYS A 202 14.62 -5.86 -21.84
N VAL A 203 13.30 -6.03 -21.90
CA VAL A 203 12.42 -6.24 -20.74
C VAL A 203 11.62 -7.52 -20.96
N ASN A 204 11.50 -8.34 -19.94
CA ASN A 204 10.61 -9.50 -19.93
C ASN A 204 9.28 -9.09 -19.34
N HIS A 205 8.31 -8.74 -20.18
CA HIS A 205 6.99 -8.28 -19.75
C HIS A 205 6.17 -9.46 -19.21
N PRO A 206 5.56 -9.34 -18.00
CA PRO A 206 4.59 -10.32 -17.51
C PRO A 206 3.29 -10.27 -18.31
N ASP A 207 2.66 -11.44 -18.51
CA ASP A 207 1.34 -11.49 -19.13
C ASP A 207 0.24 -11.18 -18.11
N VAL A 208 0.05 -9.88 -17.82
CA VAL A 208 -0.95 -9.39 -16.85
C VAL A 208 -2.36 -9.83 -17.27
N GLY A 209 -2.67 -9.83 -18.57
CA GLY A 209 -3.97 -10.24 -19.08
C GLY A 209 -4.27 -11.72 -18.81
N LYS A 210 -3.26 -12.60 -18.95
CA LYS A 210 -3.38 -14.01 -18.60
C LYS A 210 -3.49 -14.21 -17.09
N LEU A 211 -2.74 -13.45 -16.28
CA LEU A 211 -2.85 -13.47 -14.83
C LEU A 211 -4.28 -13.13 -14.38
N VAL A 212 -4.85 -12.05 -14.88
CA VAL A 212 -6.22 -11.61 -14.56
C VAL A 212 -7.25 -12.69 -14.89
N LYS A 213 -7.14 -13.32 -16.07
CA LYS A 213 -8.03 -14.43 -16.46
C LYS A 213 -7.86 -15.65 -15.56
N SER A 214 -6.64 -15.95 -15.14
CA SER A 214 -6.34 -17.10 -14.30
C SER A 214 -6.86 -16.98 -12.87
N LEU A 215 -7.05 -15.76 -12.34
CA LEU A 215 -7.63 -15.53 -11.01
C LEU A 215 -9.07 -16.06 -10.88
N VAL A 216 -9.79 -16.26 -11.98
CA VAL A 216 -11.17 -16.76 -11.95
C VAL A 216 -11.26 -18.25 -11.58
N SER A 217 -10.27 -19.07 -11.99
CA SER A 217 -10.43 -20.54 -11.92
C SER A 217 -9.14 -21.33 -11.67
N ALA A 218 -7.97 -20.70 -11.75
CA ALA A 218 -6.71 -21.42 -11.59
C ALA A 218 -6.32 -21.52 -10.11
N GLY A 219 -5.61 -22.59 -9.76
CA GLY A 219 -5.04 -22.76 -8.44
C GLY A 219 -3.75 -21.95 -8.24
N LEU A 220 -3.32 -21.81 -6.97
CA LEU A 220 -2.15 -21.02 -6.60
C LEU A 220 -0.91 -21.36 -7.44
N LYS A 221 -0.62 -22.65 -7.64
CA LYS A 221 0.58 -23.12 -8.38
C LYS A 221 0.60 -22.69 -9.85
N GLU A 222 -0.55 -22.47 -10.47
CA GLU A 222 -0.64 -21.98 -11.84
C GLU A 222 -0.49 -20.44 -11.86
N ILE A 223 -1.14 -19.76 -10.93
CA ILE A 223 -1.14 -18.29 -10.82
C ILE A 223 0.26 -17.75 -10.57
N VAL A 224 1.04 -18.35 -9.65
CA VAL A 224 2.38 -17.88 -9.30
C VAL A 224 3.36 -17.87 -10.47
N LYS A 225 3.14 -18.69 -11.49
CA LYS A 225 3.97 -18.73 -12.73
C LYS A 225 3.74 -17.51 -13.63
N LEU A 226 2.68 -16.73 -13.38
CA LEU A 226 2.30 -15.56 -14.16
C LEU A 226 2.66 -14.24 -13.46
N LEU A 227 3.13 -14.33 -12.21
CA LEU A 227 3.57 -13.15 -11.45
C LEU A 227 4.88 -12.61 -12.02
N GLY A 228 5.04 -11.30 -12.03
CA GLY A 228 6.27 -10.68 -12.53
C GLY A 228 6.30 -9.18 -12.26
N ASN A 229 7.50 -8.63 -12.10
CA ASN A 229 7.71 -7.21 -11.84
C ASN A 229 8.90 -6.72 -12.67
N VAL A 230 8.65 -5.97 -13.73
CA VAL A 230 9.70 -5.47 -14.63
C VAL A 230 10.70 -4.52 -13.94
N LEU A 231 10.30 -3.88 -12.84
CA LEU A 231 11.19 -3.00 -12.08
C LEU A 231 12.21 -3.77 -11.22
N GLU A 232 11.95 -5.06 -10.95
CA GLU A 232 12.87 -5.91 -10.21
C GLU A 232 14.21 -6.04 -10.93
N ASP A 233 14.20 -6.17 -12.27
CA ASP A 233 15.44 -6.27 -13.07
C ASP A 233 16.37 -5.06 -12.91
N VAL A 234 15.82 -3.89 -12.56
CA VAL A 234 16.59 -2.68 -12.28
C VAL A 234 17.14 -2.72 -10.87
N THR A 235 16.23 -2.90 -9.90
CA THR A 235 16.56 -2.72 -8.49
C THR A 235 17.42 -3.86 -7.95
N ALA A 236 17.18 -5.12 -8.36
CA ALA A 236 18.00 -6.26 -7.95
C ALA A 236 19.43 -6.20 -8.51
N LYS A 237 19.64 -5.63 -9.71
CA LYS A 237 20.99 -5.39 -10.24
C LYS A 237 21.78 -4.38 -9.42
N LYS A 238 21.12 -3.40 -8.84
CA LYS A 238 21.74 -2.38 -7.99
C LYS A 238 21.98 -2.88 -6.56
N TYR A 239 21.10 -3.75 -6.07
CA TYR A 239 21.07 -4.21 -4.67
C TYR A 239 20.96 -5.73 -4.58
N GLU A 240 22.08 -6.42 -4.50
CA GLU A 240 22.18 -7.90 -4.47
C GLU A 240 21.37 -8.55 -3.32
N ILE A 241 21.16 -7.82 -2.21
CA ILE A 241 20.37 -8.29 -1.08
C ILE A 241 18.95 -8.73 -1.48
N ILE A 242 18.39 -8.16 -2.56
CA ILE A 242 17.06 -8.54 -3.07
C ILE A 242 17.08 -10.00 -3.52
N ASP A 243 18.06 -10.39 -4.33
CA ASP A 243 18.19 -11.78 -4.81
C ASP A 243 18.57 -12.73 -3.68
N ILE A 244 19.39 -12.30 -2.71
CA ILE A 244 19.69 -13.08 -1.50
C ILE A 244 18.39 -13.40 -0.75
N VAL A 245 17.55 -12.41 -0.50
CA VAL A 245 16.28 -12.57 0.23
C VAL A 245 15.31 -13.46 -0.54
N LYS A 246 15.15 -13.25 -1.85
CA LYS A 246 14.31 -14.10 -2.72
C LYS A 246 14.76 -15.57 -2.64
N ASN A 247 16.06 -15.82 -2.79
CA ASN A 247 16.62 -17.16 -2.75
C ASN A 247 16.46 -17.81 -1.36
N LEU A 248 16.60 -17.04 -0.27
CA LEU A 248 16.34 -17.54 1.07
C LEU A 248 14.87 -17.94 1.26
N MET A 249 13.91 -17.17 0.77
CA MET A 249 12.49 -17.51 0.81
C MET A 249 12.23 -18.83 0.06
N LEU A 250 12.75 -18.97 -1.17
CA LEU A 250 12.59 -20.18 -1.99
C LEU A 250 13.22 -21.41 -1.31
N LYS A 251 14.45 -21.29 -0.78
CA LYS A 251 15.13 -22.36 -0.03
C LYS A 251 14.38 -22.78 1.23
N ASN A 252 13.56 -21.92 1.79
CA ASN A 252 12.73 -22.18 2.97
C ASN A 252 11.29 -22.59 2.63
N GLY A 253 10.99 -22.93 1.37
CA GLY A 253 9.71 -23.52 0.96
C GLY A 253 8.70 -22.54 0.40
N ALA A 254 9.07 -21.30 0.07
CA ALA A 254 8.22 -20.43 -0.73
C ALA A 254 7.99 -21.05 -2.12
N VAL A 255 6.73 -21.09 -2.57
CA VAL A 255 6.38 -21.52 -3.93
C VAL A 255 6.71 -20.43 -4.96
N PHE A 256 6.88 -19.20 -4.50
CA PHE A 256 7.27 -18.04 -5.29
C PHE A 256 7.88 -16.95 -4.41
N SER A 257 8.76 -16.11 -4.97
CA SER A 257 9.30 -14.93 -4.30
C SER A 257 9.64 -13.84 -5.31
N MET A 258 9.27 -12.59 -5.00
CA MET A 258 9.44 -11.44 -5.89
C MET A 258 9.52 -10.14 -5.08
N MET A 259 10.16 -9.12 -5.67
CA MET A 259 10.15 -7.76 -5.17
C MET A 259 8.81 -7.07 -5.47
N THR A 260 8.30 -6.26 -4.55
CA THR A 260 7.07 -5.47 -4.77
C THR A 260 7.36 -4.02 -5.13
N GLY A 261 6.60 -3.47 -6.10
CA GLY A 261 6.75 -2.10 -6.57
C GLY A 261 8.15 -1.83 -7.11
N SER A 262 8.68 -0.65 -6.82
CA SER A 262 10.08 -0.28 -7.10
C SER A 262 11.07 -0.90 -6.10
N GLY A 263 10.59 -1.65 -5.11
CA GLY A 263 11.39 -2.27 -4.07
C GLY A 263 11.67 -1.35 -2.88
N PRO A 264 12.59 -1.73 -1.96
CA PRO A 264 13.37 -2.97 -1.98
C PRO A 264 12.66 -4.18 -1.35
N THR A 265 11.42 -4.05 -0.89
CA THR A 265 10.70 -5.13 -0.20
C THR A 265 10.49 -6.32 -1.12
N VAL A 266 10.78 -7.49 -0.59
CA VAL A 266 10.55 -8.79 -1.20
C VAL A 266 9.42 -9.50 -0.46
N PHE A 267 8.54 -10.17 -1.19
CA PHE A 267 7.57 -11.08 -0.59
C PHE A 267 7.77 -12.51 -1.11
N GLY A 268 7.48 -13.47 -0.25
CA GLY A 268 7.42 -14.90 -0.60
C GLY A 268 6.03 -15.43 -0.33
N ILE A 269 5.55 -16.31 -1.22
CA ILE A 269 4.25 -16.99 -1.12
C ILE A 269 4.46 -18.41 -0.60
N PHE A 270 3.72 -18.78 0.43
CA PHE A 270 3.78 -20.09 1.08
C PHE A 270 2.40 -20.74 1.10
N GLU A 271 2.35 -22.07 0.90
CA GLU A 271 1.10 -22.82 0.94
C GLU A 271 0.59 -23.04 2.37
N ASN A 272 1.47 -22.96 3.37
CA ASN A 272 1.07 -23.15 4.78
C ASN A 272 1.87 -22.26 5.75
N GLU A 273 1.27 -22.09 6.93
CA GLU A 273 1.78 -21.16 7.95
C GLU A 273 3.06 -21.67 8.64
N GLU A 274 3.24 -22.99 8.75
CA GLU A 274 4.43 -23.59 9.38
C GLU A 274 5.69 -23.29 8.57
N GLN A 275 5.65 -23.50 7.25
CA GLN A 275 6.74 -23.16 6.35
C GLN A 275 7.03 -21.65 6.37
N ALA A 276 6.00 -20.81 6.34
CA ALA A 276 6.14 -19.36 6.43
C ALA A 276 6.81 -18.93 7.75
N LYS A 277 6.43 -19.51 8.89
CA LYS A 277 7.06 -19.26 10.19
C LYS A 277 8.53 -19.65 10.20
N LYS A 278 8.87 -20.83 9.64
CA LYS A 278 10.25 -21.29 9.51
C LYS A 278 11.09 -20.34 8.63
N ALA A 279 10.54 -19.95 7.49
CA ALA A 279 11.18 -18.98 6.60
C ALA A 279 11.42 -17.63 7.27
N CYS A 280 10.40 -17.10 7.95
CA CYS A 280 10.46 -15.85 8.70
C CYS A 280 11.57 -15.90 9.77
N ASN A 281 11.65 -16.99 10.55
CA ASN A 281 12.69 -17.17 11.58
C ASN A 281 14.10 -17.24 10.98
N ASN A 282 14.26 -17.86 9.81
CA ASN A 282 15.56 -17.93 9.13
C ASN A 282 15.95 -16.58 8.51
N LEU A 283 15.01 -15.86 7.91
CA LEU A 283 15.23 -14.51 7.37
C LEU A 283 15.63 -13.51 8.46
N ARG A 284 15.06 -13.60 9.66
CA ARG A 284 15.45 -12.73 10.79
C ARG A 284 16.90 -12.86 11.25
N LYS A 285 17.58 -13.93 10.83
CA LYS A 285 19.02 -14.14 11.09
C LYS A 285 19.89 -13.51 9.99
N GLN A 286 19.30 -13.09 8.88
CA GLN A 286 19.98 -12.43 7.78
C GLN A 286 20.22 -10.96 8.19
N GLU A 287 21.48 -10.55 8.17
CA GLU A 287 21.85 -9.15 8.37
C GLU A 287 21.33 -8.26 7.23
N GLY A 288 21.13 -6.99 7.53
CA GLY A 288 20.69 -5.99 6.54
C GLY A 288 19.19 -6.05 6.22
N LEU A 289 18.35 -6.63 7.10
CA LEU A 289 16.90 -6.59 7.01
C LEU A 289 16.30 -5.71 8.11
N GLU A 290 15.55 -4.69 7.72
CA GLU A 290 14.82 -3.80 8.64
C GLU A 290 13.53 -4.46 9.15
N LEU A 291 12.81 -5.20 8.27
CA LEU A 291 11.56 -5.86 8.62
C LEU A 291 11.53 -7.29 8.08
N VAL A 292 11.07 -8.23 8.91
CA VAL A 292 10.63 -9.57 8.48
C VAL A 292 9.33 -9.90 9.19
N ALA A 293 8.25 -10.03 8.43
CA ALA A 293 6.90 -10.24 8.95
C ALA A 293 6.15 -11.31 8.16
N ILE A 294 5.22 -11.99 8.85
CA ILE A 294 4.21 -12.85 8.21
C ILE A 294 2.98 -12.01 7.93
N ALA A 295 2.40 -12.17 6.75
CA ALA A 295 1.20 -11.49 6.32
C ALA A 295 0.25 -12.43 5.59
N LYS A 296 -0.97 -11.95 5.33
CA LYS A 296 -1.98 -12.60 4.47
C LYS A 296 -2.53 -11.57 3.48
N CYS A 297 -3.06 -12.06 2.38
CA CYS A 297 -3.88 -11.23 1.50
C CYS A 297 -5.10 -10.73 2.29
N TYR A 298 -5.40 -9.45 2.14
CA TYR A 298 -6.55 -8.81 2.77
C TYR A 298 -7.57 -8.44 1.68
N THR A 299 -8.81 -8.88 1.84
CA THR A 299 -9.84 -8.79 0.80
C THR A 299 -10.58 -7.45 0.76
N GLY A 300 -10.19 -6.51 1.61
CA GLY A 300 -10.78 -5.16 1.66
C GLY A 300 -11.72 -4.96 2.85
N GLN A 301 -12.10 -3.71 3.03
CA GLN A 301 -13.03 -3.25 4.07
C GLN A 301 -14.47 -3.29 3.58
#